data_8e38ed7d3864bf603e1ea362b1924852
#
_entry.id   8e38ed7d3864bf603e1ea362b1924852
#
_cell.length_a   1.000
_cell.length_b   1.000
_cell.length_c   1.000
_cell.angle_alpha   90.00
_cell.angle_beta   90.00
_cell.angle_gamma   90.00
#
_symmetry.space_group_name_H-M   'P 1'
#
loop_
_entity.id
_entity.type
_entity.pdbx_description
1 polymer ?
#
loop_
_entity_poly.entity_id
_entity_poly.type
_entity_poly.pdbx_seq_one_letter_code
_entity_poly.pdbx_strand_id
1 'polypeptide(L)'
;MKHTYTYQVLEGDARSVGRAQARHLRELSPEAVQIYGSPFGNKTERLKEGERLLAMNERWCPGLNEEIEGFAEELGVSPEAVIYNTATIPRTGNCSQIVVLPDHATTGTTLCARSYEWSKDDELTLKTVRIPGRAAHTGFAVLCFGRFDGLNDRGLWVSISAANPLAPLPETEGFRFWALTRTILDRCSSVEEAIELATPFPLAFHLNLIVADKNGNAALIEKGPDRQSVQRATSGFIHATNHYTLEGTRDYATELFVHSLTRHEYIAREAKRETQTMDSLRKLLSSPFPEGLACHYYNDWFGTLWSLQADLTDGTLHACFGPADVPENRFRTF
;
A
#
# COMPACT_ATOMS: atom_id res chain seq x y z
N MET A 1 -5.75 -18.18 15.70
CA MET A 1 -5.43 -16.98 16.50
C MET A 1 -6.25 -15.80 15.93
N LYS A 2 -6.87 -14.98 16.77
CA LYS A 2 -7.64 -13.81 16.31
C LYS A 2 -6.64 -12.68 16.04
N HIS A 3 -6.63 -12.12 14.83
CA HIS A 3 -5.81 -10.97 14.51
C HIS A 3 -6.26 -9.75 15.32
N THR A 4 -5.33 -8.95 15.79
CA THR A 4 -5.63 -7.69 16.46
C THR A 4 -5.46 -6.55 15.47
N TYR A 5 -6.58 -6.07 14.94
CA TYR A 5 -6.62 -4.90 14.08
C TYR A 5 -6.76 -3.63 14.90
N THR A 6 -6.09 -2.57 14.50
CA THR A 6 -6.20 -1.27 15.14
C THR A 6 -6.52 -0.18 14.12
N TYR A 7 -7.18 0.87 14.63
CA TYR A 7 -7.37 2.11 13.88
C TYR A 7 -6.77 3.26 14.69
N GLN A 8 -5.96 4.07 14.04
CA GLN A 8 -5.24 5.16 14.66
C GLN A 8 -5.45 6.47 13.90
N VAL A 9 -5.80 7.53 14.62
CA VAL A 9 -5.82 8.89 14.11
C VAL A 9 -4.59 9.61 14.64
N LEU A 10 -3.77 10.12 13.74
CA LEU A 10 -2.52 10.81 14.00
C LEU A 10 -2.63 12.24 13.49
N GLU A 11 -2.53 13.20 14.38
CA GLU A 11 -2.73 14.62 14.08
C GLU A 11 -1.68 15.48 14.77
N GLY A 12 -1.16 16.48 14.07
CA GLY A 12 -0.15 17.39 14.56
C GLY A 12 1.02 17.55 13.59
N ASP A 13 2.11 18.17 14.05
CA ASP A 13 3.34 18.21 13.27
C ASP A 13 3.95 16.82 13.08
N ALA A 14 4.84 16.69 12.10
CA ALA A 14 5.42 15.40 11.73
C ALA A 14 6.12 14.71 12.92
N ARG A 15 6.86 15.45 13.74
CA ARG A 15 7.56 14.93 14.92
C ARG A 15 6.58 14.42 15.98
N SER A 16 5.49 15.12 16.22
CA SER A 16 4.42 14.69 17.13
C SER A 16 3.71 13.41 16.64
N VAL A 17 3.46 13.32 15.34
CA VAL A 17 2.91 12.12 14.69
C VAL A 17 3.88 10.94 14.87
N GLY A 18 5.18 11.14 14.69
CA GLY A 18 6.19 10.12 14.93
C GLY A 18 6.18 9.59 16.36
N ARG A 19 6.17 10.49 17.36
CA ARG A 19 6.07 10.10 18.79
C ARG A 19 4.79 9.30 19.07
N ALA A 20 3.65 9.72 18.52
CA ALA A 20 2.39 9.02 18.71
C ALA A 20 2.42 7.60 18.12
N GLN A 21 3.05 7.40 16.97
CA GLN A 21 3.25 6.08 16.37
C GLN A 21 4.14 5.18 17.24
N ALA A 22 5.22 5.73 17.80
CA ALA A 22 6.12 4.99 18.68
C ALA A 22 5.44 4.54 19.97
N ARG A 23 4.63 5.41 20.60
CA ARG A 23 3.83 5.05 21.78
C ARG A 23 2.86 3.91 21.47
N HIS A 24 2.15 4.01 20.35
CA HIS A 24 1.22 2.99 19.91
C HIS A 24 1.90 1.64 19.65
N LEU A 25 3.06 1.65 18.99
CA LEU A 25 3.84 0.43 18.78
C LEU A 25 4.27 -0.20 20.11
N ARG A 26 4.71 0.60 21.07
CA ARG A 26 5.10 0.13 22.42
C ARG A 26 3.94 -0.54 23.16
N GLU A 27 2.72 0.00 23.00
CA GLU A 27 1.50 -0.57 23.60
C GLU A 27 1.07 -1.87 22.94
N LEU A 28 1.16 -1.94 21.60
CA LEU A 28 0.73 -3.11 20.83
C LEU A 28 1.72 -4.27 20.87
N SER A 29 3.00 -3.97 20.79
CA SER A 29 4.08 -4.96 20.69
C SER A 29 5.37 -4.44 21.32
N PRO A 30 5.52 -4.59 22.63
CA PRO A 30 6.78 -4.21 23.31
C PRO A 30 8.01 -4.88 22.72
N GLU A 31 7.88 -6.10 22.19
CA GLU A 31 8.97 -6.82 21.55
C GLU A 31 9.39 -6.18 20.22
N ALA A 32 8.43 -5.63 19.44
CA ALA A 32 8.74 -4.94 18.19
C ALA A 32 9.61 -3.68 18.42
N VAL A 33 9.51 -3.06 19.59
CA VAL A 33 10.36 -1.92 19.97
C VAL A 33 11.83 -2.33 20.02
N GLN A 34 12.14 -3.56 20.46
CA GLN A 34 13.51 -4.06 20.55
C GLN A 34 14.18 -4.16 19.17
N ILE A 35 13.41 -4.36 18.09
CA ILE A 35 13.92 -4.40 16.72
C ILE A 35 14.61 -3.07 16.38
N TYR A 36 14.06 -1.95 16.82
CA TYR A 36 14.64 -0.62 16.58
C TYR A 36 15.85 -0.31 17.46
N GLY A 37 15.93 -0.90 18.66
CA GLY A 37 17.03 -0.68 19.61
C GLY A 37 18.21 -1.64 19.47
N SER A 38 17.98 -2.84 18.94
CA SER A 38 18.99 -3.90 18.79
C SER A 38 19.18 -4.28 17.33
N PRO A 39 19.92 -3.52 16.59
CA PRO A 39 20.14 -3.81 15.18
C PRO A 39 20.93 -5.13 14.99
N PHE A 40 20.47 -6.03 14.10
CA PHE A 40 21.19 -7.23 13.66
C PHE A 40 22.47 -6.87 12.88
N GLY A 41 23.63 -7.53 13.09
CA GLY A 41 24.91 -7.38 12.37
C GLY A 41 25.81 -6.23 12.86
N ASN A 42 26.66 -5.70 11.97
CA ASN A 42 27.63 -4.66 12.30
C ASN A 42 26.94 -3.30 12.54
N LYS A 43 26.96 -2.80 13.77
CA LYS A 43 26.33 -1.54 14.16
C LYS A 43 26.79 -0.34 13.32
N THR A 44 28.09 -0.25 13.03
CA THR A 44 28.66 0.89 12.28
C THR A 44 28.18 0.94 10.85
N GLU A 45 28.12 -0.20 10.16
CA GLU A 45 27.67 -0.28 8.78
C GLU A 45 26.19 0.09 8.66
N ARG A 46 25.39 -0.30 9.63
CA ARG A 46 23.95 0.01 9.65
C ARG A 46 23.66 1.47 9.91
N LEU A 47 24.40 2.10 10.80
CA LEU A 47 24.24 3.53 11.04
C LEU A 47 24.60 4.32 9.78
N LYS A 48 25.68 3.95 9.08
CA LYS A 48 26.03 4.55 7.77
C LYS A 48 24.94 4.36 6.72
N GLU A 49 24.38 3.16 6.65
CA GLU A 49 23.27 2.91 5.74
C GLU A 49 22.01 3.68 6.15
N GLY A 50 21.75 3.81 7.44
CA GLY A 50 20.68 4.66 7.97
C GLY A 50 20.85 6.14 7.58
N GLU A 51 22.06 6.69 7.72
CA GLU A 51 22.40 8.05 7.27
C GLU A 51 22.12 8.23 5.77
N ARG A 52 22.52 7.26 4.94
CA ARG A 52 22.25 7.27 3.50
C ARG A 52 20.76 7.25 3.19
N LEU A 53 19.99 6.44 3.90
CA LEU A 53 18.53 6.33 3.74
C LEU A 53 17.80 7.60 4.18
N LEU A 54 18.25 8.25 5.27
CA LEU A 54 17.71 9.56 5.68
C LEU A 54 17.99 10.64 4.64
N ALA A 55 19.19 10.67 4.06
CA ALA A 55 19.51 11.59 2.97
C ALA A 55 18.65 11.36 1.72
N MET A 56 18.35 10.11 1.44
CA MET A 56 17.45 9.73 0.35
C MET A 56 15.99 10.16 0.64
N ASN A 57 15.52 9.97 1.88
CA ASN A 57 14.20 10.46 2.31
C ASN A 57 14.07 11.97 2.16
N GLU A 58 15.08 12.74 2.57
CA GLU A 58 15.06 14.21 2.48
C GLU A 58 14.78 14.69 1.04
N ARG A 59 15.36 13.98 0.08
CA ARG A 59 15.19 14.31 -1.32
C ARG A 59 13.84 13.88 -1.89
N TRP A 60 13.37 12.67 -1.55
CA TRP A 60 12.25 12.03 -2.24
C TRP A 60 10.94 12.03 -1.42
N CYS A 61 11.04 12.01 -0.11
CA CYS A 61 9.93 11.94 0.84
C CYS A 61 10.03 13.10 1.85
N PRO A 62 10.00 14.37 1.39
CA PRO A 62 10.27 15.53 2.26
C PRO A 62 9.34 15.53 3.47
N GLY A 63 9.93 15.76 4.65
CA GLY A 63 9.27 15.80 5.94
C GLY A 63 9.08 14.42 6.61
N LEU A 64 9.40 13.32 5.95
CA LEU A 64 9.34 11.99 6.57
C LEU A 64 10.42 11.82 7.65
N ASN A 65 11.55 12.50 7.51
CA ASN A 65 12.61 12.44 8.50
C ASN A 65 12.20 13.02 9.85
N GLU A 66 11.43 14.11 9.89
CA GLU A 66 10.92 14.67 11.14
C GLU A 66 9.97 13.69 11.86
N GLU A 67 9.18 12.92 11.11
CA GLU A 67 8.33 11.87 11.66
C GLU A 67 9.18 10.72 12.24
N ILE A 68 10.24 10.30 11.54
CA ILE A 68 11.20 9.30 11.99
C ILE A 68 11.97 9.77 13.23
N GLU A 69 12.40 11.04 13.28
CA GLU A 69 13.04 11.64 14.43
C GLU A 69 12.14 11.62 15.67
N GLY A 70 10.88 12.04 15.53
CA GLY A 70 9.91 11.99 16.62
C GLY A 70 9.68 10.57 17.15
N PHE A 71 9.62 9.59 16.25
CA PHE A 71 9.53 8.18 16.61
C PHE A 71 10.78 7.70 17.37
N ALA A 72 11.96 8.05 16.88
CA ALA A 72 13.24 7.69 17.48
C ALA A 72 13.42 8.30 18.89
N GLU A 73 13.06 9.58 19.05
CA GLU A 73 13.05 10.29 20.34
C GLU A 73 12.19 9.56 21.39
N GLU A 74 10.96 9.18 21.01
CA GLU A 74 10.03 8.49 21.92
C GLU A 74 10.53 7.11 22.35
N LEU A 75 11.26 6.40 21.47
CA LEU A 75 11.84 5.09 21.78
C LEU A 75 13.23 5.18 22.44
N GLY A 76 13.90 6.34 22.41
CA GLY A 76 15.26 6.51 22.90
C GLY A 76 16.32 5.83 22.01
N VAL A 77 16.09 5.79 20.70
CA VAL A 77 16.98 5.20 19.69
C VAL A 77 17.41 6.27 18.67
N SER A 78 18.34 5.97 17.78
CA SER A 78 18.73 6.91 16.73
C SER A 78 17.81 6.84 15.50
N PRO A 79 17.56 7.94 14.78
CA PRO A 79 16.80 7.96 13.54
C PRO A 79 17.36 7.01 12.48
N GLU A 80 18.71 6.87 12.42
CA GLU A 80 19.38 5.95 11.49
C GLU A 80 19.01 4.49 11.76
N ALA A 81 18.89 4.11 13.04
CA ALA A 81 18.48 2.76 13.41
C ALA A 81 17.00 2.51 13.02
N VAL A 82 16.13 3.50 13.20
CA VAL A 82 14.71 3.42 12.82
C VAL A 82 14.58 3.21 11.33
N ILE A 83 15.17 4.08 10.50
CA ILE A 83 15.03 4.00 9.05
C ILE A 83 15.70 2.75 8.49
N TYR A 84 16.85 2.34 9.02
CA TYR A 84 17.51 1.11 8.61
C TYR A 84 16.59 -0.09 8.78
N ASN A 85 16.02 -0.27 9.96
CA ASN A 85 15.11 -1.37 10.24
C ASN A 85 13.83 -1.31 9.38
N THR A 86 13.31 -0.11 9.13
CA THR A 86 12.15 0.08 8.25
C THR A 86 12.45 -0.28 6.78
N ALA A 87 13.62 0.14 6.28
CA ALA A 87 13.96 0.01 4.86
C ALA A 87 14.49 -1.37 4.46
N THR A 88 15.07 -2.11 5.40
CA THR A 88 15.76 -3.38 5.09
C THR A 88 14.91 -4.63 5.26
N ILE A 89 13.75 -4.53 5.92
CA ILE A 89 12.85 -5.69 6.07
C ILE A 89 12.18 -6.00 4.72
N PRO A 90 12.48 -7.15 4.09
CA PRO A 90 11.82 -7.57 2.88
C PRO A 90 10.39 -8.01 3.23
N ARG A 91 9.39 -7.36 2.64
CA ARG A 91 7.99 -7.80 2.71
C ARG A 91 7.42 -7.83 1.32
N THR A 92 6.74 -8.92 1.02
CA THR A 92 6.04 -9.10 -0.25
C THR A 92 4.65 -9.63 0.09
N GLY A 93 3.60 -8.88 -0.26
CA GLY A 93 2.23 -9.33 -0.10
C GLY A 93 1.62 -9.75 -1.42
N ASN A 94 0.60 -10.56 -1.34
CA ASN A 94 -0.30 -10.83 -2.44
C ASN A 94 -1.44 -9.81 -2.39
N CYS A 95 -1.90 -9.36 -3.54
CA CYS A 95 -2.91 -8.30 -3.60
C CYS A 95 -3.78 -8.45 -4.83
N SER A 96 -4.99 -7.95 -4.70
CA SER A 96 -5.88 -7.70 -5.85
C SER A 96 -6.36 -6.27 -5.78
N GLN A 97 -6.43 -5.58 -6.91
CA GLN A 97 -6.86 -4.19 -6.98
C GLN A 97 -7.61 -3.91 -8.26
N ILE A 98 -8.65 -3.08 -8.17
CA ILE A 98 -9.47 -2.63 -9.28
C ILE A 98 -9.91 -1.19 -9.06
N VAL A 99 -9.91 -0.41 -10.14
CA VAL A 99 -10.58 0.89 -10.24
C VAL A 99 -11.56 0.83 -11.39
N VAL A 100 -12.78 1.27 -11.13
CA VAL A 100 -13.88 1.37 -12.09
C VAL A 100 -14.14 2.85 -12.35
N LEU A 101 -14.17 3.23 -13.62
CA LEU A 101 -14.33 4.62 -14.03
C LEU A 101 -15.81 5.01 -14.19
N PRO A 102 -16.12 6.32 -14.21
CA PRO A 102 -17.49 6.80 -14.15
C PRO A 102 -18.44 6.22 -15.20
N ASP A 103 -17.97 5.99 -16.42
CA ASP A 103 -18.75 5.41 -17.51
C ASP A 103 -19.12 3.93 -17.30
N HIS A 104 -18.41 3.25 -16.41
CA HIS A 104 -18.62 1.84 -16.07
C HIS A 104 -19.15 1.63 -14.64
N ALA A 105 -19.32 2.70 -13.89
CA ALA A 105 -19.94 2.70 -12.56
C ALA A 105 -21.41 3.18 -12.65
N THR A 106 -22.34 2.45 -12.01
CA THR A 106 -23.76 2.82 -11.99
C THR A 106 -24.03 4.21 -11.41
N THR A 107 -23.17 4.63 -10.47
CA THR A 107 -23.24 5.96 -9.83
C THR A 107 -22.67 7.08 -10.68
N GLY A 108 -21.96 6.78 -11.78
CA GLY A 108 -21.23 7.78 -12.55
C GLY A 108 -20.03 8.37 -11.80
N THR A 109 -19.49 7.64 -10.82
CA THR A 109 -18.36 8.04 -9.98
C THR A 109 -17.18 7.09 -10.13
N THR A 110 -15.98 7.47 -9.66
CA THR A 110 -14.83 6.56 -9.67
C THR A 110 -14.87 5.66 -8.42
N LEU A 111 -15.00 4.35 -8.64
CA LEU A 111 -15.02 3.36 -7.57
C LEU A 111 -13.70 2.60 -7.49
N CYS A 112 -13.18 2.41 -6.29
CA CYS A 112 -11.95 1.68 -6.04
C CYS A 112 -12.18 0.52 -5.09
N ALA A 113 -11.48 -0.60 -5.33
CA ALA A 113 -11.49 -1.73 -4.42
C ALA A 113 -10.15 -2.47 -4.45
N ARG A 114 -9.75 -3.00 -3.29
CA ARG A 114 -8.57 -3.85 -3.18
C ARG A 114 -8.69 -4.85 -2.04
N SER A 115 -7.94 -5.97 -2.14
CA SER A 115 -7.65 -6.87 -1.04
C SER A 115 -6.14 -7.04 -0.85
N TYR A 116 -5.72 -7.35 0.36
CA TYR A 116 -4.33 -7.66 0.72
C TYR A 116 -4.25 -9.03 1.39
N GLU A 117 -3.43 -9.89 0.83
CA GLU A 117 -3.22 -11.25 1.29
C GLU A 117 -1.78 -11.43 1.77
N TRP A 118 -1.61 -11.99 2.98
CA TRP A 118 -0.32 -12.30 3.56
C TRP A 118 -0.43 -13.30 4.71
N SER A 119 0.65 -13.40 5.48
CA SER A 119 0.70 -14.13 6.75
C SER A 119 0.01 -13.33 7.87
N LYS A 120 -0.41 -14.03 8.90
CA LYS A 120 -1.00 -13.46 10.12
C LYS A 120 -0.06 -12.56 10.96
N ASP A 121 1.22 -12.48 10.59
CA ASP A 121 2.25 -11.76 11.35
C ASP A 121 2.55 -10.37 10.78
N ASP A 122 1.61 -9.74 10.08
CA ASP A 122 1.79 -8.40 9.50
C ASP A 122 1.27 -7.28 10.42
N GLU A 123 1.67 -6.04 10.13
CA GLU A 123 1.09 -4.85 10.76
C GLU A 123 -0.35 -4.67 10.27
N LEU A 124 -1.31 -4.64 11.21
CA LEU A 124 -2.74 -4.59 10.91
C LEU A 124 -3.36 -3.26 11.38
N THR A 125 -2.67 -2.15 11.12
CA THR A 125 -3.09 -0.82 11.54
C THR A 125 -3.57 0.02 10.37
N LEU A 126 -4.86 0.36 10.39
CA LEU A 126 -5.39 1.43 9.54
C LEU A 126 -5.05 2.77 10.19
N LYS A 127 -4.47 3.70 9.44
CA LYS A 127 -4.06 5.02 9.98
C LYS A 127 -4.69 6.15 9.17
N THR A 128 -5.28 7.09 9.87
CA THR A 128 -5.56 8.43 9.34
C THR A 128 -4.47 9.38 9.82
N VAL A 129 -3.80 10.06 8.90
CA VAL A 129 -2.70 10.99 9.20
C VAL A 129 -3.07 12.38 8.73
N ARG A 130 -2.92 13.39 9.63
CA ARG A 130 -3.15 14.80 9.37
C ARG A 130 -1.94 15.61 9.82
N ILE A 131 -1.10 15.99 8.88
CA ILE A 131 0.09 16.81 9.11
C ILE A 131 -0.08 18.13 8.35
N PRO A 132 0.05 19.30 8.99
CA PRO A 132 -0.07 20.60 8.30
C PRO A 132 0.85 20.67 7.08
N GLY A 133 0.31 21.20 5.97
CA GLY A 133 1.05 21.32 4.71
C GLY A 133 1.08 20.08 3.82
N ARG A 134 0.52 18.95 4.27
CA ARG A 134 0.36 17.72 3.48
C ARG A 134 -1.12 17.40 3.32
N ALA A 135 -1.44 16.56 2.33
CA ALA A 135 -2.77 16.00 2.22
C ALA A 135 -3.02 15.03 3.38
N ALA A 136 -4.16 15.19 4.06
CA ALA A 136 -4.59 14.19 5.02
C ALA A 136 -4.98 12.90 4.28
N HIS A 137 -4.65 11.73 4.83
CA HIS A 137 -4.94 10.48 4.17
C HIS A 137 -5.25 9.36 5.15
N THR A 138 -6.05 8.39 4.69
CA THR A 138 -6.37 7.16 5.43
C THR A 138 -5.94 5.96 4.61
N GLY A 139 -5.19 5.03 5.21
CA GLY A 139 -4.72 3.81 4.55
C GLY A 139 -4.02 2.85 5.51
N PHE A 140 -3.85 1.58 5.09
CA PHE A 140 -3.16 0.61 5.91
C PHE A 140 -1.65 0.90 5.96
N ALA A 141 -1.14 0.86 7.18
CA ALA A 141 0.26 1.11 7.44
C ALA A 141 1.14 -0.08 7.06
N VAL A 142 2.36 0.23 6.70
CA VAL A 142 3.46 -0.72 6.57
C VAL A 142 4.70 -0.13 7.22
N LEU A 143 5.31 -0.89 8.12
CA LEU A 143 6.53 -0.51 8.83
C LEU A 143 6.41 0.88 9.50
N CYS A 144 5.28 1.15 10.13
CA CYS A 144 4.89 2.40 10.78
C CYS A 144 4.68 3.58 9.82
N PHE A 145 5.64 3.91 8.99
CA PHE A 145 5.68 5.15 8.20
C PHE A 145 5.07 5.00 6.81
N GLY A 146 5.21 3.83 6.19
CA GLY A 146 4.74 3.56 4.84
C GLY A 146 3.25 3.31 4.72
N ARG A 147 2.79 3.14 3.47
CA ARG A 147 1.40 2.76 3.16
C ARG A 147 1.38 1.69 2.07
N PHE A 148 0.44 0.74 2.20
CA PHE A 148 0.09 -0.19 1.13
C PHE A 148 -0.92 0.40 0.16
N ASP A 149 -1.78 1.27 0.69
CA ASP A 149 -2.94 1.83 0.02
C ASP A 149 -3.43 3.07 0.75
N GLY A 150 -4.41 3.72 0.19
CA GLY A 150 -5.14 4.78 0.87
C GLY A 150 -5.87 5.72 -0.06
N LEU A 151 -6.66 6.55 0.59
CA LEU A 151 -7.37 7.69 0.01
C LEU A 151 -6.94 8.96 0.74
N ASN A 152 -6.60 10.02 -0.01
CA ASN A 152 -6.32 11.32 0.58
C ASN A 152 -7.52 12.28 0.46
N ASP A 153 -7.48 13.37 1.23
CA ASP A 153 -8.52 14.39 1.29
C ASP A 153 -8.64 15.25 0.01
N ARG A 154 -7.73 15.06 -0.95
CA ARG A 154 -7.79 15.67 -2.28
C ARG A 154 -8.56 14.82 -3.28
N GLY A 155 -8.97 13.60 -2.87
CA GLY A 155 -9.71 12.65 -3.69
C GLY A 155 -8.81 11.80 -4.59
N LEU A 156 -7.57 11.54 -4.16
CA LEU A 156 -6.65 10.62 -4.83
C LEU A 156 -6.57 9.30 -4.08
N TRP A 157 -6.86 8.22 -4.78
CA TRP A 157 -6.64 6.83 -4.37
C TRP A 157 -5.30 6.32 -4.85
N VAL A 158 -4.64 5.55 -3.99
CA VAL A 158 -3.43 4.80 -4.33
C VAL A 158 -3.52 3.40 -3.76
N SER A 159 -3.14 2.39 -4.54
CA SER A 159 -2.96 1.02 -4.06
C SER A 159 -1.82 0.33 -4.79
N ILE A 160 -1.16 -0.60 -4.11
CA ILE A 160 -0.03 -1.36 -4.67
C ILE A 160 -0.22 -2.87 -4.58
N SER A 161 0.44 -3.58 -5.48
CA SER A 161 0.73 -5.01 -5.36
C SER A 161 2.18 -5.31 -5.76
N ALA A 162 2.82 -6.26 -5.10
CA ALA A 162 4.12 -6.76 -5.55
C ALA A 162 3.94 -7.42 -6.93
N ALA A 163 4.74 -7.03 -7.90
CA ALA A 163 4.58 -7.52 -9.28
C ALA A 163 5.34 -8.82 -9.56
N ASN A 164 6.36 -9.11 -8.76
CA ASN A 164 7.13 -10.35 -8.86
C ASN A 164 7.66 -10.75 -7.46
N PRO A 165 6.78 -11.27 -6.60
CA PRO A 165 7.14 -11.50 -5.19
C PRO A 165 8.20 -12.60 -4.98
N LEU A 166 8.49 -13.43 -5.98
CA LEU A 166 9.57 -14.44 -5.93
C LEU A 166 10.90 -13.93 -6.49
N ALA A 167 10.92 -12.80 -7.16
CA ALA A 167 12.19 -12.27 -7.66
C ALA A 167 13.13 -11.95 -6.51
N PRO A 168 14.43 -12.22 -6.65
CA PRO A 168 15.43 -11.68 -5.74
C PRO A 168 15.25 -10.17 -5.63
N LEU A 169 15.40 -9.64 -4.42
CA LEU A 169 15.37 -8.19 -4.23
C LEU A 169 16.49 -7.58 -5.07
N PRO A 170 16.19 -6.52 -5.85
CA PRO A 170 17.21 -5.87 -6.66
C PRO A 170 18.37 -5.36 -5.79
N GLU A 171 19.60 -5.57 -6.24
CA GLU A 171 20.82 -5.04 -5.61
C GLU A 171 21.04 -3.55 -5.91
N THR A 172 20.04 -2.87 -6.44
CA THR A 172 20.08 -1.45 -6.78
C THR A 172 19.72 -0.58 -5.60
N GLU A 173 20.31 0.62 -5.56
CA GLU A 173 19.87 1.65 -4.61
C GLU A 173 18.44 2.10 -4.91
N GLY A 174 17.64 2.20 -3.88
CA GLY A 174 16.24 2.63 -4.03
C GLY A 174 15.41 2.30 -2.80
N PHE A 175 14.22 2.88 -2.80
CA PHE A 175 13.23 2.57 -1.78
C PHE A 175 12.59 1.20 -2.04
N ARG A 176 12.13 0.57 -0.98
CA ARG A 176 11.09 -0.46 -1.07
C ARG A 176 9.74 0.23 -1.35
N PHE A 177 8.73 -0.54 -1.66
CA PHE A 177 7.41 -0.07 -2.13
C PHE A 177 6.72 0.98 -1.22
N TRP A 178 6.89 0.90 0.08
CA TRP A 178 6.13 1.64 1.09
C TRP A 178 6.27 3.16 1.03
N ALA A 179 7.45 3.65 0.64
CA ALA A 179 7.75 5.08 0.62
C ALA A 179 7.05 5.80 -0.55
N LEU A 180 6.98 5.17 -1.72
CA LEU A 180 6.34 5.75 -2.90
C LEU A 180 4.85 6.01 -2.66
N THR A 181 4.12 5.00 -2.16
CA THR A 181 2.68 5.12 -1.87
C THR A 181 2.42 6.23 -0.86
N ARG A 182 3.20 6.29 0.23
CA ARG A 182 3.09 7.33 1.24
C ARG A 182 3.34 8.72 0.65
N THR A 183 4.38 8.88 -0.15
CA THR A 183 4.74 10.17 -0.74
C THR A 183 3.68 10.68 -1.71
N ILE A 184 3.08 9.79 -2.50
CA ILE A 184 1.97 10.14 -3.38
C ILE A 184 0.75 10.62 -2.57
N LEU A 185 0.38 9.88 -1.51
CA LEU A 185 -0.75 10.26 -0.64
C LEU A 185 -0.54 11.61 0.05
N ASP A 186 0.67 11.90 0.50
CA ASP A 186 1.01 13.18 1.17
C ASP A 186 0.99 14.38 0.21
N ARG A 187 1.28 14.19 -1.10
CA ARG A 187 1.63 15.29 -1.99
C ARG A 187 0.73 15.49 -3.20
N CYS A 188 0.22 14.39 -3.78
CA CYS A 188 -0.48 14.43 -5.05
C CYS A 188 -1.99 14.63 -4.87
N SER A 189 -2.62 15.23 -5.88
CA SER A 189 -4.07 15.45 -5.98
C SER A 189 -4.68 14.88 -7.26
N SER A 190 -3.84 14.44 -8.20
CA SER A 190 -4.25 13.90 -9.49
C SER A 190 -3.41 12.72 -9.93
N VAL A 191 -3.94 11.96 -10.88
CA VAL A 191 -3.25 10.83 -11.52
C VAL A 191 -1.95 11.30 -12.19
N GLU A 192 -1.96 12.43 -12.90
CA GLU A 192 -0.77 12.92 -13.57
C GLU A 192 0.34 13.33 -12.59
N GLU A 193 0.00 14.04 -11.49
CA GLU A 193 0.98 14.34 -10.43
C GLU A 193 1.59 13.07 -9.84
N ALA A 194 0.79 12.01 -9.65
CA ALA A 194 1.28 10.73 -9.16
C ALA A 194 2.22 10.04 -10.14
N ILE A 195 1.94 10.09 -11.46
CA ILE A 195 2.81 9.56 -12.52
C ILE A 195 4.12 10.36 -12.57
N GLU A 196 4.05 11.68 -12.56
CA GLU A 196 5.23 12.55 -12.57
C GLU A 196 6.15 12.31 -11.37
N LEU A 197 5.57 12.11 -10.19
CA LEU A 197 6.32 11.77 -8.98
C LEU A 197 6.91 10.36 -9.05
N ALA A 198 6.12 9.37 -9.48
CA ALA A 198 6.54 7.97 -9.51
C ALA A 198 7.63 7.71 -10.55
N THR A 199 7.64 8.45 -11.67
CA THR A 199 8.56 8.19 -12.80
C THR A 199 10.03 8.28 -12.39
N PRO A 200 10.53 9.36 -11.78
CA PRO A 200 11.93 9.45 -11.35
C PRO A 200 12.20 8.80 -9.99
N PHE A 201 11.17 8.34 -9.26
CA PHE A 201 11.32 7.84 -7.91
C PHE A 201 12.20 6.58 -7.89
N PRO A 202 13.31 6.56 -7.13
CA PRO A 202 14.23 5.42 -7.09
C PRO A 202 13.58 4.25 -6.35
N LEU A 203 13.34 3.16 -7.06
CA LEU A 203 12.68 1.98 -6.51
C LEU A 203 13.59 0.76 -6.63
N ALA A 204 13.86 0.09 -5.52
CA ALA A 204 14.54 -1.20 -5.46
C ALA A 204 13.53 -2.32 -5.15
N PHE A 205 12.48 -2.36 -5.95
CA PHE A 205 11.37 -3.31 -5.80
C PHE A 205 10.59 -3.44 -7.11
N HIS A 206 9.80 -4.51 -7.26
CA HIS A 206 8.88 -4.72 -8.39
C HIS A 206 7.45 -4.52 -7.93
N LEU A 207 6.73 -3.55 -8.46
CA LEU A 207 5.35 -3.28 -8.07
C LEU A 207 4.44 -2.88 -9.23
N ASN A 208 3.16 -3.15 -9.04
CA ASN A 208 2.05 -2.51 -9.70
C ASN A 208 1.48 -1.44 -8.78
N LEU A 209 1.36 -0.23 -9.26
CA LEU A 209 0.73 0.88 -8.57
C LEU A 209 -0.51 1.28 -9.37
N ILE A 210 -1.69 1.23 -8.76
CA ILE A 210 -2.88 1.84 -9.32
C ILE A 210 -3.14 3.15 -8.60
N VAL A 211 -3.28 4.21 -9.37
CA VAL A 211 -3.71 5.53 -8.92
C VAL A 211 -5.00 5.92 -9.62
N ALA A 212 -5.91 6.57 -8.90
CA ALA A 212 -7.15 7.09 -9.47
C ALA A 212 -7.56 8.38 -8.77
N ASP A 213 -8.21 9.29 -9.49
CA ASP A 213 -8.70 10.53 -8.92
C ASP A 213 -10.22 10.71 -9.07
N LYS A 214 -10.78 11.62 -8.29
CA LYS A 214 -12.21 11.96 -8.30
C LYS A 214 -12.71 12.54 -9.63
N ASN A 215 -11.81 12.91 -10.54
CA ASN A 215 -12.15 13.47 -11.85
C ASN A 215 -12.36 12.39 -12.92
N GLY A 216 -12.29 11.11 -12.57
CA GLY A 216 -12.51 10.00 -13.49
C GLY A 216 -11.27 9.57 -14.26
N ASN A 217 -10.06 9.87 -13.77
CA ASN A 217 -8.82 9.39 -14.33
C ASN A 217 -8.26 8.24 -13.49
N ALA A 218 -7.62 7.27 -14.14
CA ALA A 218 -6.86 6.24 -13.48
C ALA A 218 -5.61 5.85 -14.27
N ALA A 219 -4.61 5.31 -13.59
CA ALA A 219 -3.44 4.73 -14.22
C ALA A 219 -2.95 3.49 -13.48
N LEU A 220 -2.51 2.50 -14.26
CA LEU A 220 -1.65 1.43 -13.80
C LEU A 220 -0.19 1.80 -14.13
N ILE A 221 0.64 1.85 -13.12
CA ILE A 221 2.07 2.07 -13.23
C ILE A 221 2.74 0.76 -12.82
N GLU A 222 3.26 0.04 -13.78
CA GLU A 222 4.13 -1.12 -13.55
C GLU A 222 5.56 -0.63 -13.46
N LYS A 223 6.19 -0.79 -12.31
CA LYS A 223 7.51 -0.22 -12.05
C LYS A 223 8.45 -1.22 -11.39
N GLY A 224 9.62 -1.34 -11.98
CA GLY A 224 10.81 -2.00 -11.44
C GLY A 224 11.95 -1.00 -11.22
N PRO A 225 13.14 -1.50 -10.86
CA PRO A 225 14.30 -0.63 -10.62
C PRO A 225 14.75 0.18 -11.83
N ASP A 226 14.71 -0.40 -13.03
CA ASP A 226 15.25 0.15 -14.27
C ASP A 226 14.22 0.29 -15.40
N ARG A 227 12.97 -0.16 -15.18
CA ARG A 227 11.88 -0.08 -16.18
C ARG A 227 10.59 0.37 -15.55
N GLN A 228 9.79 1.04 -16.37
CA GLN A 228 8.45 1.45 -16.04
C GLN A 228 7.56 1.41 -17.27
N SER A 229 6.32 0.96 -17.09
CA SER A 229 5.24 1.11 -18.06
C SER A 229 4.04 1.77 -17.40
N VAL A 230 3.34 2.61 -18.13
CA VAL A 230 2.16 3.33 -17.64
C VAL A 230 1.00 3.13 -18.60
N GLN A 231 -0.10 2.60 -18.11
CA GLN A 231 -1.38 2.55 -18.80
C GLN A 231 -2.33 3.55 -18.16
N ARG A 232 -2.75 4.58 -18.91
CA ARG A 232 -3.81 5.50 -18.49
C ARG A 232 -5.17 4.98 -18.92
N ALA A 233 -6.19 5.20 -18.10
CA ALA A 233 -7.57 4.90 -18.42
C ALA A 233 -8.48 6.07 -18.04
N THR A 234 -9.40 6.41 -18.92
CA THR A 234 -10.44 7.43 -18.73
C THR A 234 -11.84 6.86 -18.93
N SER A 235 -11.92 5.54 -19.19
CA SER A 235 -13.16 4.79 -19.40
C SER A 235 -12.98 3.33 -18.98
N GLY A 236 -14.07 2.67 -18.61
CA GLY A 236 -14.11 1.26 -18.26
C GLY A 236 -13.53 0.97 -16.88
N PHE A 237 -12.55 0.09 -16.80
CA PHE A 237 -11.88 -0.27 -15.55
C PHE A 237 -10.42 -0.62 -15.77
N ILE A 238 -9.64 -0.53 -14.70
CA ILE A 238 -8.24 -0.94 -14.64
C ILE A 238 -8.02 -1.81 -13.40
N HIS A 239 -7.21 -2.86 -13.51
CA HIS A 239 -6.97 -3.79 -12.41
C HIS A 239 -5.56 -4.38 -12.47
N ALA A 240 -5.07 -4.86 -11.34
CA ALA A 240 -3.81 -5.55 -11.24
C ALA A 240 -3.82 -6.57 -10.08
N THR A 241 -2.95 -7.57 -10.20
CA THR A 241 -2.62 -8.55 -9.15
C THR A 241 -1.11 -8.59 -8.95
N ASN A 242 -0.48 -9.76 -8.87
CA ASN A 242 0.94 -9.88 -8.53
C ASN A 242 1.83 -10.24 -9.73
N HIS A 243 1.54 -9.71 -10.90
CA HIS A 243 2.39 -9.86 -12.09
C HIS A 243 2.25 -8.64 -12.99
N TYR A 244 3.24 -8.44 -13.86
CA TYR A 244 3.21 -7.41 -14.89
C TYR A 244 2.40 -7.86 -16.11
N THR A 245 1.67 -6.94 -16.72
CA THR A 245 0.80 -7.17 -17.88
C THR A 245 1.14 -6.28 -19.08
N LEU A 246 1.78 -5.13 -18.84
CA LEU A 246 2.07 -4.15 -19.87
C LEU A 246 3.29 -4.55 -20.70
N GLU A 247 3.27 -4.23 -21.99
CA GLU A 247 4.28 -4.67 -22.96
C GLU A 247 5.73 -4.34 -22.54
N GLY A 248 5.98 -3.17 -21.99
CA GLY A 248 7.32 -2.74 -21.59
C GLY A 248 7.87 -3.39 -20.32
N THR A 249 7.04 -4.12 -19.56
CA THR A 249 7.39 -4.68 -18.24
C THR A 249 7.08 -6.16 -18.09
N ARG A 250 6.16 -6.73 -18.86
CA ARG A 250 5.71 -8.13 -18.71
C ARG A 250 6.84 -9.16 -18.76
N ASP A 251 7.92 -8.87 -19.48
CA ASP A 251 9.06 -9.79 -19.63
C ASP A 251 10.02 -9.75 -18.41
N TYR A 252 9.71 -8.94 -17.40
CA TYR A 252 10.48 -8.89 -16.16
C TYR A 252 10.26 -10.11 -15.26
N ALA A 253 9.08 -10.70 -15.33
CA ALA A 253 8.75 -11.85 -14.52
C ALA A 253 9.19 -13.14 -15.20
N THR A 254 10.09 -13.89 -14.57
CA THR A 254 10.52 -15.21 -15.02
C THR A 254 9.57 -16.32 -14.56
N GLU A 255 8.83 -16.08 -13.47
CA GLU A 255 7.87 -17.03 -12.91
C GLU A 255 6.58 -16.28 -12.54
N LEU A 256 5.44 -16.86 -12.89
CA LEU A 256 4.12 -16.33 -12.57
C LEU A 256 3.43 -17.18 -11.52
N PHE A 257 2.90 -16.54 -10.48
CA PHE A 257 2.02 -17.25 -9.55
C PHE A 257 0.69 -17.57 -10.20
N VAL A 258 0.32 -18.84 -10.22
CA VAL A 258 -0.97 -19.30 -10.75
C VAL A 258 -2.14 -18.56 -10.09
N HIS A 259 -2.10 -18.39 -8.76
CA HIS A 259 -3.14 -17.65 -8.04
C HIS A 259 -3.22 -16.17 -8.43
N SER A 260 -2.11 -15.55 -8.89
CA SER A 260 -2.14 -14.18 -9.41
C SER A 260 -2.90 -14.10 -10.73
N LEU A 261 -2.65 -15.03 -11.64
CA LEU A 261 -3.37 -15.14 -12.91
C LEU A 261 -4.86 -15.42 -12.67
N THR A 262 -5.18 -16.40 -11.81
CA THR A 262 -6.58 -16.75 -11.48
C THR A 262 -7.36 -15.54 -10.95
N ARG A 263 -6.80 -14.77 -10.02
CA ARG A 263 -7.44 -13.56 -9.48
C ARG A 263 -7.56 -12.45 -10.53
N HIS A 264 -6.54 -12.26 -11.36
CA HIS A 264 -6.56 -11.29 -12.45
C HIS A 264 -7.67 -11.59 -13.46
N GLU A 265 -7.79 -12.83 -13.91
CA GLU A 265 -8.84 -13.28 -14.83
C GLU A 265 -10.24 -13.18 -14.20
N TYR A 266 -10.36 -13.51 -12.91
CA TYR A 266 -11.61 -13.37 -12.16
C TYR A 266 -12.09 -11.91 -12.15
N ILE A 267 -11.21 -10.98 -11.76
CA ILE A 267 -11.54 -9.54 -11.76
C ILE A 267 -11.98 -9.07 -13.14
N ALA A 268 -11.19 -9.40 -14.17
CA ALA A 268 -11.49 -9.01 -15.54
C ALA A 268 -12.84 -9.54 -16.05
N ARG A 269 -13.16 -10.78 -15.69
CA ARG A 269 -14.43 -11.42 -16.06
C ARG A 269 -15.63 -10.75 -15.38
N GLU A 270 -15.55 -10.57 -14.05
CA GLU A 270 -16.66 -10.00 -13.29
C GLU A 270 -16.87 -8.50 -13.63
N ALA A 271 -15.78 -7.74 -13.79
CA ALA A 271 -15.88 -6.34 -14.18
C ALA A 271 -16.49 -6.12 -15.57
N LYS A 272 -16.32 -7.05 -16.50
CA LYS A 272 -16.89 -6.96 -17.87
C LYS A 272 -18.37 -7.33 -17.97
N ARG A 273 -18.96 -8.00 -16.96
CA ARG A 273 -20.33 -8.53 -17.06
C ARG A 273 -21.40 -7.45 -17.07
N GLU A 274 -21.21 -6.43 -16.26
CA GLU A 274 -22.19 -5.34 -16.08
C GLU A 274 -21.50 -4.09 -15.52
N THR A 275 -22.20 -2.95 -15.53
CA THR A 275 -21.77 -1.76 -14.80
C THR A 275 -21.62 -2.06 -13.31
N GLN A 276 -20.60 -1.51 -12.69
CA GLN A 276 -20.22 -1.82 -11.32
C GLN A 276 -20.88 -0.90 -10.29
N THR A 277 -21.06 -1.43 -9.09
CA THR A 277 -21.51 -0.71 -7.90
C THR A 277 -20.55 -0.99 -6.75
N MET A 278 -20.63 -0.23 -5.65
CA MET A 278 -19.91 -0.56 -4.42
C MET A 278 -20.27 -1.96 -3.90
N ASP A 279 -21.53 -2.40 -4.06
CA ASP A 279 -21.97 -3.73 -3.64
C ASP A 279 -21.42 -4.84 -4.56
N SER A 280 -21.35 -4.63 -5.89
CA SER A 280 -20.71 -5.60 -6.78
C SER A 280 -19.23 -5.75 -6.50
N LEU A 281 -18.51 -4.65 -6.22
CA LEU A 281 -17.12 -4.70 -5.81
C LEU A 281 -16.95 -5.37 -4.43
N ARG A 282 -17.87 -5.15 -3.51
CA ARG A 282 -17.88 -5.86 -2.22
C ARG A 282 -18.07 -7.37 -2.41
N LYS A 283 -18.99 -7.76 -3.28
CA LYS A 283 -19.21 -9.17 -3.64
C LYS A 283 -17.95 -9.79 -4.24
N LEU A 284 -17.26 -9.06 -5.13
CA LEU A 284 -15.99 -9.48 -5.72
C LEU A 284 -14.93 -9.75 -4.63
N LEU A 285 -14.80 -8.85 -3.64
CA LEU A 285 -13.87 -8.99 -2.51
C LEU A 285 -14.26 -10.11 -1.53
N SER A 286 -15.55 -10.42 -1.38
CA SER A 286 -16.07 -11.43 -0.44
C SER A 286 -16.36 -12.79 -1.08
N SER A 287 -16.11 -12.97 -2.37
CA SER A 287 -16.19 -14.29 -2.98
C SER A 287 -14.94 -15.10 -2.65
N PRO A 288 -15.07 -16.36 -2.17
CA PRO A 288 -13.92 -17.18 -1.83
C PRO A 288 -13.03 -17.53 -3.03
N PHE A 289 -11.71 -17.54 -2.84
CA PHE A 289 -10.76 -18.05 -3.82
C PHE A 289 -10.93 -19.59 -4.00
N PRO A 290 -10.86 -20.17 -5.24
CA PRO A 290 -10.41 -19.52 -6.49
C PRO A 290 -11.50 -18.82 -7.32
N GLU A 291 -12.78 -18.93 -6.95
CA GLU A 291 -13.90 -18.26 -7.62
C GLU A 291 -14.08 -16.81 -7.17
N GLY A 292 -13.13 -16.25 -6.44
CA GLY A 292 -13.16 -14.90 -5.89
C GLY A 292 -11.81 -14.44 -5.35
N LEU A 293 -11.84 -13.43 -4.45
CA LEU A 293 -10.65 -12.78 -3.91
C LEU A 293 -10.42 -13.03 -2.41
N ALA A 294 -11.39 -13.59 -1.67
CA ALA A 294 -11.22 -13.91 -0.27
C ALA A 294 -10.39 -15.19 -0.09
N CYS A 295 -9.21 -15.07 0.49
CA CYS A 295 -8.24 -16.14 0.65
C CYS A 295 -8.06 -16.53 2.12
N HIS A 296 -7.88 -17.84 2.41
CA HIS A 296 -7.76 -18.38 3.77
C HIS A 296 -6.48 -19.20 4.00
N TYR A 297 -5.50 -19.11 3.11
CA TYR A 297 -4.28 -19.93 3.13
C TYR A 297 -3.15 -19.21 3.87
N TYR A 298 -3.37 -18.88 5.15
CA TYR A 298 -2.43 -18.09 5.97
C TYR A 298 -1.06 -18.74 6.16
N ASN A 299 -1.03 -20.08 6.19
CA ASN A 299 0.23 -20.84 6.31
C ASN A 299 1.06 -20.80 5.04
N ASP A 300 0.44 -20.49 3.90
CA ASP A 300 1.06 -20.36 2.59
C ASP A 300 1.25 -18.89 2.19
N TRP A 301 1.20 -17.97 3.16
CA TRP A 301 1.33 -16.53 2.96
C TRP A 301 0.26 -15.94 2.00
N PHE A 302 -0.91 -16.56 2.01
CA PHE A 302 -2.00 -16.23 1.10
C PHE A 302 -3.37 -16.22 1.82
N GLY A 303 -3.44 -15.49 2.92
CA GLY A 303 -4.68 -15.24 3.65
C GLY A 303 -5.06 -13.76 3.59
N THR A 304 -6.32 -13.43 3.32
CA THR A 304 -6.80 -12.05 3.27
C THR A 304 -6.74 -11.41 4.65
N LEU A 305 -5.96 -10.35 4.77
CA LEU A 305 -5.81 -9.57 6.00
C LEU A 305 -6.76 -8.38 6.06
N TRP A 306 -6.98 -7.70 4.94
CA TRP A 306 -8.00 -6.64 4.84
C TRP A 306 -8.47 -6.44 3.41
N SER A 307 -9.61 -5.75 3.30
CA SER A 307 -10.12 -5.22 2.04
C SER A 307 -10.51 -3.76 2.21
N LEU A 308 -10.25 -2.96 1.17
CA LEU A 308 -10.68 -1.56 1.08
C LEU A 308 -11.58 -1.34 -0.11
N GLN A 309 -12.52 -0.39 0.06
CA GLN A 309 -13.33 0.17 -1.02
C GLN A 309 -13.42 1.68 -0.83
N ALA A 310 -13.53 2.42 -1.93
CA ALA A 310 -13.77 3.86 -1.90
C ALA A 310 -14.65 4.29 -3.09
N ASP A 311 -15.52 5.26 -2.85
CA ASP A 311 -16.05 6.15 -3.88
C ASP A 311 -15.30 7.48 -3.79
N LEU A 312 -14.57 7.83 -4.84
CA LEU A 312 -13.68 9.00 -4.80
C LEU A 312 -14.44 10.32 -4.90
N THR A 313 -15.70 10.31 -5.31
CA THR A 313 -16.52 11.51 -5.46
C THR A 313 -17.04 11.99 -4.11
N ASP A 314 -17.46 11.09 -3.24
CA ASP A 314 -17.90 11.41 -1.88
C ASP A 314 -16.77 11.38 -0.85
N GLY A 315 -15.60 10.88 -1.25
CA GLY A 315 -14.42 10.78 -0.39
C GLY A 315 -14.55 9.71 0.71
N THR A 316 -15.48 8.78 0.55
CA THR A 316 -15.77 7.76 1.57
C THR A 316 -14.86 6.54 1.40
N LEU A 317 -14.16 6.18 2.47
CA LEU A 317 -13.34 4.96 2.56
C LEU A 317 -14.03 3.92 3.44
N HIS A 318 -14.16 2.70 2.92
CA HIS A 318 -14.66 1.55 3.67
C HIS A 318 -13.55 0.50 3.82
N ALA A 319 -13.35 0.00 5.03
CA ALA A 319 -12.39 -1.06 5.34
C ALA A 319 -13.10 -2.26 5.98
N CYS A 320 -12.71 -3.44 5.54
CA CYS A 320 -13.04 -4.73 6.15
C CYS A 320 -11.75 -5.33 6.71
N PHE A 321 -11.74 -5.63 7.99
CA PHE A 321 -10.62 -6.25 8.68
C PHE A 321 -10.78 -7.77 8.66
N GLY A 322 -9.86 -8.46 8.00
CA GLY A 322 -9.92 -9.88 7.69
C GLY A 322 -10.63 -10.17 6.36
N PRO A 323 -10.82 -11.45 6.04
CA PRO A 323 -11.48 -11.87 4.81
C PRO A 323 -12.97 -11.50 4.84
N ALA A 324 -13.43 -10.88 3.77
CA ALA A 324 -14.77 -10.26 3.70
C ALA A 324 -15.93 -11.28 3.50
N ASP A 325 -15.61 -12.56 3.29
CA ASP A 325 -16.57 -13.67 3.25
C ASP A 325 -16.93 -14.22 4.64
N VAL A 326 -16.21 -13.79 5.69
CA VAL A 326 -16.50 -14.16 7.08
C VAL A 326 -17.60 -13.24 7.62
N PRO A 327 -18.75 -13.76 8.11
CA PRO A 327 -19.92 -12.94 8.51
C PRO A 327 -19.64 -11.91 9.60
N GLU A 328 -18.66 -12.14 10.47
CA GLU A 328 -18.24 -11.24 11.56
C GLU A 328 -17.42 -10.06 11.03
N ASN A 329 -16.77 -10.22 9.87
CA ASN A 329 -15.97 -9.20 9.25
C ASN A 329 -16.87 -8.31 8.38
N ARG A 330 -17.01 -7.05 8.76
CA ARG A 330 -17.89 -6.10 8.06
C ARG A 330 -17.10 -4.89 7.60
N PHE A 331 -17.45 -4.37 6.44
CA PHE A 331 -16.99 -3.07 6.01
C PHE A 331 -17.48 -1.97 6.96
N ARG A 332 -16.55 -1.13 7.39
CA ARG A 332 -16.79 0.04 8.24
C ARG A 332 -16.29 1.27 7.52
N THR A 333 -16.94 2.39 7.73
CA THR A 333 -16.58 3.69 7.15
C THR A 333 -15.54 4.41 8.02
N PHE A 334 -14.57 5.07 7.37
CA PHE A 334 -13.47 5.79 8.00
C PHE A 334 -13.27 7.18 7.37
#